data_14b98fe3203ec5111f956dade30a9772
#
_entry.id   14b98fe3203ec5111f956dade30a9772
#
_cell.length_a   1.000
_cell.length_b   1.000
_cell.length_c   1.000
_cell.angle_alpha   90.00
_cell.angle_beta   90.00
_cell.angle_gamma   90.00
#
_symmetry.space_group_name_H-M   'P 1'
#
loop_
_entity.id
_entity.type
_entity.pdbx_description
1 polymer ?
#
loop_
_entity_poly.entity_id
_entity_poly.type
_entity_poly.pdbx_seq_one_letter_code
_entity_poly.pdbx_strand_id
1 'polypeptide(L)'
;MLPPHMVPARVTVAEELPLTSNGKLDRQAVQELWQVAEAGRHRAPGTALETVVARVWQDVLGVDRVGLDDGFFALGGDSVLATVIVGRLREALDTSEVSVRSLFATLTAGGMAKRLAAEERTAGRLEQVASIHLEIEDMSADEVDSALRDV
;
A
#
# COMPACT_ATOMS: atom_id res chain seq x y z
N MET A 1 -18.92 -10.64 22.84
CA MET A 1 -18.46 -10.32 21.47
C MET A 1 -18.84 -8.87 21.17
N LEU A 2 -17.86 -8.03 20.80
CA LEU A 2 -18.12 -6.62 20.50
C LEU A 2 -18.73 -6.46 19.09
N PRO A 3 -19.66 -5.51 18.88
CA PRO A 3 -20.13 -5.18 17.53
C PRO A 3 -18.98 -4.76 16.63
N PRO A 4 -19.05 -4.99 15.30
CA PRO A 4 -17.97 -4.67 14.36
C PRO A 4 -17.50 -3.20 14.42
N HIS A 5 -18.39 -2.26 14.70
CA HIS A 5 -18.07 -0.84 14.82
C HIS A 5 -17.38 -0.46 16.14
N MET A 6 -17.32 -1.35 17.13
CA MET A 6 -16.62 -1.18 18.40
C MET A 6 -15.27 -1.93 18.45
N VAL A 7 -14.98 -2.72 17.42
CA VAL A 7 -13.66 -3.39 17.31
C VAL A 7 -12.66 -2.36 16.82
N PRO A 8 -11.58 -2.05 17.57
CA PRO A 8 -10.57 -1.12 17.08
C PRO A 8 -9.92 -1.68 15.82
N ALA A 9 -9.76 -0.83 14.81
CA ALA A 9 -9.10 -1.19 13.57
C ALA A 9 -7.63 -1.60 13.80
N ARG A 10 -7.06 -1.18 14.93
CA ARG A 10 -5.66 -1.46 15.31
C ARG A 10 -5.47 -1.45 16.82
N VAL A 11 -4.65 -2.37 17.29
CA VAL A 11 -4.15 -2.42 18.67
C VAL A 11 -2.62 -2.44 18.61
N THR A 12 -1.98 -1.52 19.31
CA THR A 12 -0.51 -1.46 19.45
C THR A 12 -0.17 -1.66 20.91
N VAL A 13 0.77 -2.54 21.17
CA VAL A 13 1.28 -2.79 22.54
C VAL A 13 2.50 -1.89 22.73
N ALA A 14 2.46 -1.06 23.76
CA ALA A 14 3.60 -0.26 24.21
C ALA A 14 4.09 -0.80 25.56
N GLU A 15 5.40 -0.84 25.77
CA GLU A 15 5.97 -1.28 27.04
C GLU A 15 5.64 -0.33 28.19
N GLU A 16 5.61 0.97 27.88
CA GLU A 16 5.18 2.00 28.83
C GLU A 16 4.31 3.05 28.10
N LEU A 17 3.27 3.54 28.78
CA LEU A 17 2.47 4.64 28.28
C LEU A 17 3.07 5.97 28.77
N PRO A 18 3.32 6.94 27.87
CA PRO A 18 3.83 8.23 28.25
C PRO A 18 2.83 9.00 29.11
N LEU A 19 3.30 9.48 30.23
CA LEU A 19 2.52 10.28 31.16
C LEU A 19 3.05 11.71 31.21
N THR A 20 2.14 12.67 31.40
CA THR A 20 2.50 14.06 31.67
C THR A 20 3.13 14.17 33.09
N SER A 21 3.78 15.32 33.40
CA SER A 21 4.33 15.61 34.71
C SER A 21 3.31 15.49 35.86
N ASN A 22 2.01 15.54 35.55
CA ASN A 22 0.91 15.39 36.50
C ASN A 22 0.35 13.95 36.58
N GLY A 23 1.04 12.97 35.95
CA GLY A 23 0.65 11.57 35.97
C GLY A 23 -0.56 11.24 35.06
N LYS A 24 -0.97 12.13 34.15
CA LYS A 24 -2.04 11.88 33.16
C LYS A 24 -1.44 11.39 31.87
N LEU A 25 -2.21 10.61 31.10
CA LEU A 25 -1.81 10.12 29.78
C LEU A 25 -1.44 11.30 28.84
N ASP A 26 -0.21 11.29 28.35
CA ASP A 26 0.24 12.26 27.33
C ASP A 26 -0.18 11.79 25.94
N ARG A 27 -1.32 12.31 25.47
CA ARG A 27 -1.90 11.94 24.18
C ARG A 27 -1.03 12.32 22.99
N GLN A 28 -0.26 13.41 23.10
CA GLN A 28 0.63 13.84 22.04
C GLN A 28 1.82 12.89 21.90
N ALA A 29 2.44 12.55 23.03
CA ALA A 29 3.51 11.56 23.05
C ALA A 29 3.04 10.15 22.61
N VAL A 30 1.80 9.76 22.91
CA VAL A 30 1.19 8.52 22.37
C VAL A 30 1.06 8.57 20.85
N GLN A 31 0.65 9.71 20.28
CA GLN A 31 0.58 9.87 18.82
C GLN A 31 1.96 9.80 18.18
N GLU A 32 2.97 10.41 18.79
CA GLU A 32 4.36 10.34 18.30
C GLU A 32 4.90 8.91 18.33
N LEU A 33 4.64 8.17 19.41
CA LEU A 33 4.99 6.73 19.49
C LEU A 33 4.30 5.91 18.41
N TRP A 34 3.07 6.23 18.07
CA TRP A 34 2.34 5.57 17.00
C TRP A 34 2.96 5.85 15.62
N GLN A 35 3.31 7.10 15.35
CA GLN A 35 3.96 7.49 14.10
C GLN A 35 5.34 6.81 13.94
N VAL A 36 6.11 6.72 15.00
CA VAL A 36 7.41 6.01 15.00
C VAL A 36 7.22 4.51 14.78
N ALA A 37 6.24 3.89 15.44
CA ALA A 37 5.91 2.49 15.26
C ALA A 37 5.39 2.18 13.85
N GLU A 38 4.68 3.12 13.22
CA GLU A 38 4.24 3.01 11.84
C GLU A 38 5.40 3.19 10.84
N ALA A 39 6.27 4.16 11.07
CA ALA A 39 7.46 4.37 10.24
C ALA A 39 8.41 3.16 10.24
N GLY A 40 8.54 2.47 11.39
CA GLY A 40 9.35 1.25 11.51
C GLY A 40 8.74 0.01 10.84
N ARG A 41 7.43 0.03 10.55
CA ARG A 41 6.72 -1.05 9.86
C ARG A 41 6.52 -0.79 8.37
N HIS A 42 6.83 0.42 7.93
CA HIS A 42 6.64 0.84 6.55
C HIS A 42 7.77 0.28 5.68
N ARG A 43 7.64 -0.98 5.27
CA ARG A 43 8.58 -1.61 4.35
C ARG A 43 8.36 -1.06 2.94
N ALA A 44 9.37 -0.34 2.41
CA ALA A 44 9.32 0.19 1.06
C ALA A 44 9.39 -0.92 -0.01
N PRO A 45 8.77 -0.72 -1.19
CA PRO A 45 8.93 -1.63 -2.32
C PRO A 45 10.39 -1.83 -2.70
N GLY A 46 10.79 -3.07 -2.94
CA GLY A 46 12.15 -3.45 -3.36
C GLY A 46 12.23 -4.00 -4.78
N THR A 47 11.09 -4.34 -5.39
CA THR A 47 11.00 -4.82 -6.78
C THR A 47 10.08 -3.94 -7.61
N ALA A 48 10.14 -4.05 -8.94
CA ALA A 48 9.27 -3.31 -9.84
C ALA A 48 7.80 -3.71 -9.63
N LEU A 49 7.50 -5.00 -9.48
CA LEU A 49 6.17 -5.51 -9.21
C LEU A 49 5.60 -4.94 -7.89
N GLU A 50 6.37 -4.97 -6.83
CA GLU A 50 5.99 -4.38 -5.54
C GLU A 50 5.73 -2.87 -5.66
N THR A 51 6.54 -2.17 -6.45
CA THR A 51 6.38 -0.72 -6.69
C THR A 51 5.09 -0.42 -7.44
N VAL A 52 4.77 -1.15 -8.49
CA VAL A 52 3.51 -0.97 -9.24
C VAL A 52 2.31 -1.24 -8.33
N VAL A 53 2.32 -2.33 -7.56
CA VAL A 53 1.23 -2.64 -6.63
C VAL A 53 1.06 -1.53 -5.60
N ALA A 54 2.14 -1.05 -5.00
CA ALA A 54 2.10 0.02 -4.01
C ALA A 54 1.59 1.35 -4.61
N ARG A 55 2.04 1.74 -5.81
CA ARG A 55 1.59 2.96 -6.52
C ARG A 55 0.10 2.90 -6.83
N VAL A 56 -0.38 1.79 -7.37
CA VAL A 56 -1.81 1.61 -7.66
C VAL A 56 -2.65 1.72 -6.38
N TRP A 57 -2.19 1.15 -5.28
CA TRP A 57 -2.85 1.29 -3.99
C TRP A 57 -2.86 2.74 -3.49
N GLN A 58 -1.74 3.46 -3.60
CA GLN A 58 -1.65 4.87 -3.24
C GLN A 58 -2.67 5.72 -4.00
N ASP A 59 -2.72 5.57 -5.32
CA ASP A 59 -3.60 6.34 -6.18
C ASP A 59 -5.08 6.08 -5.89
N VAL A 60 -5.45 4.82 -5.74
CA VAL A 60 -6.86 4.43 -5.53
C VAL A 60 -7.33 4.74 -4.12
N LEU A 61 -6.49 4.54 -3.11
CA LEU A 61 -6.82 4.81 -1.71
C LEU A 61 -6.64 6.29 -1.34
N GLY A 62 -5.99 7.09 -2.18
CA GLY A 62 -5.75 8.51 -1.95
C GLY A 62 -4.83 8.78 -0.76
N VAL A 63 -3.84 7.94 -0.54
CA VAL A 63 -2.84 8.06 0.54
C VAL A 63 -1.47 8.42 -0.01
N ASP A 64 -0.67 9.15 0.76
CA ASP A 64 0.64 9.62 0.34
C ASP A 64 1.69 8.50 0.23
N ARG A 65 1.54 7.45 1.00
CA ARG A 65 2.46 6.30 1.03
C ARG A 65 1.73 5.00 1.34
N VAL A 66 2.17 3.94 0.67
CA VAL A 66 1.78 2.56 0.97
C VAL A 66 3.03 1.74 1.25
N GLY A 67 3.17 1.22 2.46
CA GLY A 67 4.15 0.21 2.80
C GLY A 67 3.68 -1.19 2.41
N LEU A 68 4.61 -2.07 2.11
CA LEU A 68 4.28 -3.43 1.69
C LEU A 68 3.50 -4.24 2.75
N ASP A 69 3.67 -3.89 4.01
CA ASP A 69 3.01 -4.55 5.14
C ASP A 69 1.78 -3.77 5.67
N ASP A 70 1.44 -2.65 5.05
CA ASP A 70 0.26 -1.88 5.41
C ASP A 70 -1.02 -2.61 5.00
N GLY A 71 -1.98 -2.67 5.92
CA GLY A 71 -3.24 -3.37 5.73
C GLY A 71 -4.22 -2.58 4.85
N PHE A 72 -4.86 -3.24 3.90
CA PHE A 72 -5.81 -2.65 2.98
C PHE A 72 -6.93 -1.86 3.69
N PHE A 73 -7.56 -2.46 4.69
CA PHE A 73 -8.62 -1.79 5.45
C PHE A 73 -8.10 -0.66 6.34
N ALA A 74 -6.88 -0.79 6.87
CA ALA A 74 -6.24 0.25 7.68
C ALA A 74 -5.94 1.52 6.86
N LEU A 75 -5.70 1.37 5.55
CA LEU A 75 -5.53 2.47 4.60
C LEU A 75 -6.85 3.06 4.08
N GLY A 76 -7.99 2.60 4.57
CA GLY A 76 -9.31 3.06 4.15
C GLY A 76 -9.92 2.29 2.99
N GLY A 77 -9.40 1.11 2.68
CA GLY A 77 -9.91 0.25 1.62
C GLY A 77 -11.30 -0.32 1.91
N ASP A 78 -12.08 -0.49 0.88
CA ASP A 78 -13.39 -1.14 0.87
C ASP A 78 -13.60 -2.01 -0.38
N SER A 79 -14.76 -2.63 -0.51
CA SER A 79 -15.05 -3.53 -1.63
C SER A 79 -15.06 -2.84 -3.01
N VAL A 80 -15.44 -1.56 -3.05
CA VAL A 80 -15.46 -0.76 -4.28
C VAL A 80 -14.03 -0.45 -4.70
N LEU A 81 -13.22 0.06 -3.78
CA LEU A 81 -11.82 0.38 -4.00
C LEU A 81 -11.00 -0.88 -4.34
N ALA A 82 -11.32 -2.03 -3.73
CA ALA A 82 -10.71 -3.31 -4.10
C ALA A 82 -10.94 -3.67 -5.58
N THR A 83 -12.14 -3.44 -6.10
CA THR A 83 -12.48 -3.67 -7.51
C THR A 83 -11.70 -2.73 -8.42
N VAL A 84 -11.56 -1.46 -8.06
CA VAL A 84 -10.79 -0.46 -8.81
C VAL A 84 -9.30 -0.83 -8.83
N ILE A 85 -8.73 -1.21 -7.68
CA ILE A 85 -7.33 -1.67 -7.58
C ILE A 85 -7.08 -2.86 -8.50
N VAL A 86 -7.95 -3.87 -8.47
CA VAL A 86 -7.83 -5.05 -9.33
C VAL A 86 -7.89 -4.68 -10.81
N GLY A 87 -8.79 -3.79 -11.19
CA GLY A 87 -8.88 -3.28 -12.57
C GLY A 87 -7.59 -2.62 -13.03
N ARG A 88 -7.06 -1.69 -12.24
CA ARG A 88 -5.80 -0.99 -12.55
C ARG A 88 -4.58 -1.91 -12.56
N LEU A 89 -4.49 -2.86 -11.64
CA LEU A 89 -3.40 -3.85 -11.64
C LEU A 89 -3.43 -4.75 -12.87
N ARG A 90 -4.63 -5.13 -13.34
CA ARG A 90 -4.76 -5.90 -14.59
C ARG A 90 -4.27 -5.13 -15.80
N GLU A 91 -4.56 -3.84 -15.87
CA GLU A 91 -4.06 -2.94 -16.92
C GLU A 91 -2.54 -2.77 -16.82
N ALA A 92 -2.04 -2.36 -15.67
CA ALA A 92 -0.63 -2.06 -15.47
C ALA A 92 0.30 -3.28 -15.68
N LEU A 93 -0.17 -4.47 -15.30
CA LEU A 93 0.61 -5.71 -15.38
C LEU A 93 0.25 -6.59 -16.59
N ASP A 94 -0.66 -6.13 -17.44
CA ASP A 94 -1.17 -6.89 -18.59
C ASP A 94 -1.50 -8.35 -18.23
N THR A 95 -2.34 -8.51 -17.19
CA THR A 95 -2.70 -9.83 -16.66
C THR A 95 -4.15 -9.92 -16.23
N SER A 96 -4.77 -11.06 -16.45
CA SER A 96 -6.10 -11.40 -15.93
C SER A 96 -6.07 -12.16 -14.59
N GLU A 97 -4.91 -12.51 -14.10
CA GLU A 97 -4.75 -13.37 -12.90
C GLU A 97 -5.06 -12.65 -11.59
N VAL A 98 -5.00 -11.30 -11.59
CA VAL A 98 -5.37 -10.48 -10.44
C VAL A 98 -6.89 -10.54 -10.23
N SER A 99 -7.32 -10.82 -9.01
CA SER A 99 -8.73 -10.84 -8.63
C SER A 99 -9.00 -10.17 -7.29
N VAL A 100 -10.24 -9.73 -7.08
CA VAL A 100 -10.69 -9.20 -5.78
C VAL A 100 -10.50 -10.24 -4.67
N ARG A 101 -10.70 -11.51 -4.99
CA ARG A 101 -10.45 -12.63 -4.06
C ARG A 101 -8.97 -12.72 -3.67
N SER A 102 -8.06 -12.51 -4.61
CA SER A 102 -6.61 -12.50 -4.32
C SER A 102 -6.25 -11.34 -3.39
N LEU A 103 -6.82 -10.17 -3.58
CA LEU A 103 -6.61 -9.01 -2.72
C LEU A 103 -7.09 -9.30 -1.29
N PHE A 104 -8.30 -9.80 -1.12
CA PHE A 104 -8.84 -10.11 0.21
C PHE A 104 -8.16 -11.30 0.90
N ALA A 105 -7.52 -12.17 0.14
CA ALA A 105 -6.72 -13.26 0.71
C ALA A 105 -5.37 -12.79 1.28
N THR A 106 -4.84 -11.66 0.80
CA THR A 106 -3.53 -11.14 1.19
C THR A 106 -3.60 -9.92 2.10
N LEU A 107 -4.54 -9.02 1.84
CA LEU A 107 -4.84 -7.79 2.59
C LEU A 107 -3.68 -6.78 2.74
N THR A 108 -2.53 -7.02 2.09
CA THR A 108 -1.37 -6.13 2.06
C THR A 108 -0.81 -6.02 0.64
N ALA A 109 -0.18 -4.89 0.34
CA ALA A 109 0.45 -4.69 -0.98
C ALA A 109 1.57 -5.70 -1.24
N GLY A 110 2.42 -5.95 -0.24
CA GLY A 110 3.50 -6.94 -0.34
C GLY A 110 2.99 -8.38 -0.49
N GLY A 111 1.95 -8.74 0.27
CA GLY A 111 1.29 -10.04 0.13
C GLY A 111 0.67 -10.24 -1.26
N MET A 112 0.07 -9.19 -1.81
CA MET A 112 -0.48 -9.19 -3.16
C MET A 112 0.61 -9.39 -4.22
N ALA A 113 1.70 -8.62 -4.16
CA ALA A 113 2.82 -8.74 -5.09
C ALA A 113 3.46 -10.14 -5.03
N LYS A 114 3.69 -10.64 -3.83
CA LYS A 114 4.24 -11.99 -3.61
C LYS A 114 3.34 -13.09 -4.18
N ARG A 115 2.03 -12.96 -4.01
CA ARG A 115 1.06 -13.91 -4.55
C ARG A 115 1.04 -13.89 -6.07
N LEU A 116 1.04 -12.71 -6.68
CA LEU A 116 1.09 -12.56 -8.13
C LEU A 116 2.34 -13.18 -8.72
N ALA A 117 3.50 -12.96 -8.10
CA ALA A 117 4.76 -13.57 -8.53
C ALA A 117 4.76 -15.11 -8.37
N ALA A 118 4.04 -15.65 -7.40
CA ALA A 118 3.92 -17.09 -7.19
C ALA A 118 2.93 -17.77 -8.14
N GLU A 119 1.89 -17.06 -8.56
CA GLU A 119 0.81 -17.57 -9.42
C GLU A 119 1.05 -17.30 -10.92
N GLU A 120 2.08 -16.51 -11.28
CA GLU A 120 2.38 -16.22 -12.69
C GLU A 120 2.76 -17.48 -13.48
N ARG A 121 2.28 -17.58 -14.73
CA ARG A 121 2.54 -18.72 -15.59
C ARG A 121 3.98 -18.79 -16.12
N THR A 122 4.61 -17.64 -16.25
CA THR A 122 6.00 -17.50 -16.72
C THR A 122 6.78 -16.72 -15.69
N ALA A 123 7.72 -17.38 -15.02
CA ALA A 123 8.51 -16.79 -13.95
C ALA A 123 9.23 -15.52 -14.40
N GLY A 124 9.05 -14.42 -13.65
CA GLY A 124 9.64 -13.12 -13.91
C GLY A 124 8.95 -12.25 -14.96
N ARG A 125 7.86 -12.73 -15.58
CA ARG A 125 7.12 -11.95 -16.58
C ARG A 125 6.50 -10.69 -15.95
N LEU A 126 5.82 -10.85 -14.82
CA LEU A 126 5.18 -9.72 -14.13
C LEU A 126 6.18 -8.67 -13.67
N GLU A 127 7.35 -9.09 -13.24
CA GLU A 127 8.45 -8.17 -12.88
C GLU A 127 8.94 -7.38 -14.09
N GLN A 128 9.10 -8.02 -15.26
CA GLN A 128 9.46 -7.35 -16.50
C GLN A 128 8.40 -6.37 -16.97
N VAL A 129 7.13 -6.77 -16.96
CA VAL A 129 6.01 -5.89 -17.33
C VAL A 129 5.93 -4.71 -16.39
N ALA A 130 6.08 -4.93 -15.08
CA ALA A 130 6.11 -3.87 -14.08
C ALA A 130 7.27 -2.88 -14.32
N SER A 131 8.46 -3.37 -14.64
CA SER A 131 9.62 -2.51 -14.97
C SER A 131 9.34 -1.62 -16.18
N ILE A 132 8.79 -2.18 -17.25
CA ILE A 132 8.43 -1.44 -18.45
C ILE A 132 7.35 -0.40 -18.15
N HIS A 133 6.33 -0.76 -17.36
CA HIS A 133 5.27 0.15 -16.96
C HIS A 133 5.81 1.37 -16.20
N LEU A 134 6.71 1.15 -15.25
CA LEU A 134 7.36 2.23 -14.50
C LEU A 134 8.23 3.11 -15.38
N GLU A 135 8.99 2.55 -16.33
CA GLU A 135 9.77 3.31 -17.28
C GLU A 135 8.89 4.24 -18.14
N ILE A 136 7.75 3.75 -18.61
CA ILE A 136 6.79 4.53 -19.40
C ILE A 136 6.17 5.66 -18.55
N GLU A 137 5.81 5.38 -17.31
CA GLU A 137 5.28 6.41 -16.40
C GLU A 137 6.30 7.50 -16.13
N ASP A 138 7.56 7.14 -15.87
CA ASP A 138 8.64 8.09 -15.60
C ASP A 138 8.97 8.93 -16.84
N MET A 139 8.99 8.33 -18.05
CA MET A 139 9.16 9.06 -19.32
C MET A 139 8.03 10.07 -19.56
N SER A 140 6.77 9.68 -19.31
CA SER A 140 5.62 10.57 -19.48
C SER A 140 5.68 11.76 -18.51
N ALA A 141 6.15 11.56 -17.30
CA ALA A 141 6.33 12.62 -16.30
C ALA A 141 7.42 13.62 -16.74
N ASP A 142 8.54 13.14 -17.27
CA ASP A 142 9.63 13.98 -17.78
C ASP A 142 9.23 14.77 -19.04
N GLU A 143 8.44 14.17 -19.95
CA GLU A 143 7.90 14.86 -21.12
C GLU A 143 6.93 15.99 -20.74
N VAL A 144 6.08 15.77 -19.73
CA VAL A 144 5.16 16.80 -19.21
C VAL A 144 5.93 17.93 -18.54
N ASP A 145 6.95 17.62 -17.75
CA ASP A 145 7.80 18.61 -17.08
C ASP A 145 8.63 19.43 -18.09
N SER A 146 9.13 18.78 -19.15
CA SER A 146 9.80 19.47 -20.28
C SER A 146 8.84 20.40 -21.03
N ALA A 147 7.62 19.96 -21.32
CA ALA A 147 6.63 20.79 -22.00
C ALA A 147 6.19 22.00 -21.18
N LEU A 148 6.15 21.88 -19.86
CA LEU A 148 5.83 22.98 -18.94
C LEU A 148 6.97 23.99 -18.80
N ARG A 149 8.21 23.61 -19.04
CA ARG A 149 9.38 24.50 -19.00
C ARG A 149 9.55 25.34 -20.28
N ASP A 150 9.00 24.87 -21.39
CA ASP A 150 9.06 25.56 -22.71
C ASP A 150 7.90 26.56 -22.92
N VAL A 151 7.05 26.76 -21.91
CA VAL A 151 5.98 27.77 -21.88
C VAL A 151 6.39 28.89 -20.91
#